data_23740f038ded57b527a7a9c38de3f50e
#
_entry.id   23740f038ded57b527a7a9c38de3f50e
#
_cell.length_a   1.000
_cell.length_b   1.000
_cell.length_c   1.000
_cell.angle_alpha   90.00
_cell.angle_beta   90.00
_cell.angle_gamma   90.00
#
_symmetry.space_group_name_H-M   'P 1'
#
loop_
_entity.id
_entity.type
_entity.pdbx_description
1 polymer ?
#
loop_
_entity_poly.entity_id
_entity_poly.type
_entity_poly.pdbx_seq_one_letter_code
_entity_poly.pdbx_strand_id
1 'polypeptide(L)'
;MSMSDPIADMLTRIRNAQMVDKASVTMPSSKLKVAIAQVLKDEGYIDGFAVRSEAGKHELEIGLKYYAGRPVIERIERVSRPGLRIYRGRDAIPQVMNGLGVAIVTTPKGVMTDRKARQTGVGGEVLCYVA
;
A
#
# COMPACT_ATOMS: atom_id res chain seq x y z
N MET A 1 -20.57 2.45 -10.80
CA MET A 1 -20.30 2.15 -9.39
C MET A 1 -19.41 3.21 -8.79
N SER A 2 -19.80 3.75 -7.68
CA SER A 2 -18.97 4.75 -7.02
C SER A 2 -17.76 4.09 -6.38
N MET A 3 -16.63 4.78 -6.46
CA MET A 3 -15.40 4.33 -5.84
C MET A 3 -15.38 4.77 -4.39
N SER A 4 -16.04 3.98 -3.54
CA SER A 4 -16.17 4.29 -2.11
C SER A 4 -14.87 4.05 -1.33
N ASP A 5 -13.93 3.26 -1.89
CA ASP A 5 -12.64 2.99 -1.25
C ASP A 5 -11.51 3.01 -2.28
N PRO A 6 -10.91 4.20 -2.53
CA PRO A 6 -9.82 4.32 -3.49
C PRO A 6 -8.59 3.47 -3.14
N ILE A 7 -8.34 3.22 -1.87
CA ILE A 7 -7.21 2.40 -1.45
C ILE A 7 -7.46 0.93 -1.78
N ALA A 8 -8.68 0.43 -1.53
CA ALA A 8 -9.04 -0.93 -1.92
C ALA A 8 -8.93 -1.10 -3.45
N ASP A 9 -9.34 -0.08 -4.21
CA ASP A 9 -9.18 -0.09 -5.67
C ASP A 9 -7.71 -0.19 -6.07
N MET A 10 -6.84 0.60 -5.43
CA MET A 10 -5.40 0.55 -5.68
C MET A 10 -4.84 -0.86 -5.47
N LEU A 11 -5.17 -1.48 -4.33
CA LEU A 11 -4.68 -2.82 -4.01
C LEU A 11 -5.21 -3.87 -5.00
N THR A 12 -6.47 -3.73 -5.42
CA THR A 12 -7.08 -4.62 -6.40
C THR A 12 -6.41 -4.48 -7.76
N ARG A 13 -6.11 -3.25 -8.20
CA ARG A 13 -5.41 -3.02 -9.47
C ARG A 13 -4.03 -3.65 -9.47
N ILE A 14 -3.29 -3.53 -8.36
CA ILE A 14 -1.97 -4.16 -8.23
C ILE A 14 -2.12 -5.69 -8.33
N ARG A 15 -3.05 -6.26 -7.57
CA ARG A 15 -3.28 -7.70 -7.55
C ARG A 15 -3.65 -8.23 -8.93
N ASN A 16 -4.60 -7.57 -9.60
CA ASN A 16 -5.05 -8.00 -10.93
C ASN A 16 -3.96 -7.88 -11.98
N ALA A 17 -3.16 -6.82 -11.94
CA ALA A 17 -2.05 -6.64 -12.87
C ALA A 17 -0.99 -7.73 -12.70
N GLN A 18 -0.72 -8.15 -11.47
CA GLN A 18 0.21 -9.23 -11.20
C GLN A 18 -0.27 -10.58 -11.70
N MET A 19 -1.60 -10.81 -11.68
CA MET A 19 -2.18 -12.06 -12.16
C MET A 19 -1.96 -12.27 -13.66
N VAL A 20 -1.81 -11.18 -14.42
CA VAL A 20 -1.57 -11.24 -15.86
C VAL A 20 -0.16 -10.78 -16.25
N ASP A 21 0.76 -10.77 -15.27
CA ASP A 21 2.19 -10.48 -15.45
C ASP A 21 2.47 -9.14 -16.11
N LYS A 22 1.70 -8.09 -15.78
CA LYS A 22 1.96 -6.76 -16.30
C LYS A 22 3.21 -6.15 -15.66
N ALA A 23 3.95 -5.37 -16.44
CA ALA A 23 5.13 -4.67 -15.94
C ALA A 23 4.75 -3.50 -15.02
N SER A 24 3.63 -2.85 -15.28
CA SER A 24 3.19 -1.70 -14.49
C SER A 24 1.66 -1.61 -14.47
N VAL A 25 1.17 -0.79 -13.55
CA VAL A 25 -0.26 -0.51 -13.42
C VAL A 25 -0.43 0.98 -13.16
N THR A 26 -1.48 1.56 -13.74
CA THR A 26 -1.81 2.98 -13.59
C THR A 26 -3.13 3.17 -12.88
N MET A 27 -3.27 4.29 -12.21
CA MET A 27 -4.48 4.65 -11.47
C MET A 27 -4.53 6.15 -11.22
N PRO A 28 -5.71 6.71 -10.92
CA PRO A 28 -5.76 8.10 -10.46
C PRO A 28 -4.92 8.26 -9.21
N SER A 29 -4.11 9.33 -9.14
CA SER A 29 -3.21 9.57 -8.03
C SER A 29 -3.89 10.29 -6.87
N SER A 30 -3.37 10.09 -5.67
CA SER A 30 -3.69 10.89 -4.49
C SER A 30 -2.46 10.89 -3.58
N LYS A 31 -2.45 11.82 -2.63
CA LYS A 31 -1.33 11.90 -1.67
C LYS A 31 -1.17 10.60 -0.88
N LEU A 32 -2.29 10.01 -0.48
CA LEU A 32 -2.26 8.76 0.29
C LEU A 32 -1.75 7.60 -0.55
N LYS A 33 -2.19 7.49 -1.80
CA LYS A 33 -1.71 6.44 -2.71
C LYS A 33 -0.21 6.55 -2.97
N VAL A 34 0.29 7.78 -3.17
CA VAL A 34 1.72 8.02 -3.36
C VAL A 34 2.50 7.62 -2.11
N ALA A 35 2.00 7.96 -0.93
CA ALA A 35 2.65 7.59 0.33
C ALA A 35 2.70 6.07 0.51
N ILE A 36 1.64 5.36 0.15
CA ILE A 36 1.62 3.89 0.19
C ILE A 36 2.63 3.33 -0.81
N ALA A 37 2.68 3.87 -2.03
CA ALA A 37 3.64 3.43 -3.04
C ALA A 37 5.08 3.63 -2.58
N GLN A 38 5.37 4.73 -1.88
CA GLN A 38 6.69 4.99 -1.33
C GLN A 38 7.08 3.92 -0.30
N VAL A 39 6.16 3.55 0.59
CA VAL A 39 6.40 2.49 1.57
C VAL A 39 6.66 1.16 0.86
N LEU A 40 5.85 0.81 -0.14
CA LEU A 40 6.04 -0.43 -0.90
C LEU A 40 7.40 -0.47 -1.58
N LYS A 41 7.84 0.66 -2.13
CA LYS A 41 9.16 0.76 -2.77
C LYS A 41 10.27 0.60 -1.74
N ASP A 42 10.20 1.31 -0.62
CA ASP A 42 11.21 1.26 0.43
C ASP A 42 11.35 -0.13 1.04
N GLU A 43 10.25 -0.88 1.10
CA GLU A 43 10.24 -2.25 1.62
C GLU A 43 10.57 -3.30 0.55
N GLY A 44 10.82 -2.87 -0.68
CA GLY A 44 11.23 -3.77 -1.75
C GLY A 44 10.11 -4.56 -2.41
N TYR A 45 8.87 -4.16 -2.25
CA TYR A 45 7.72 -4.86 -2.84
C TYR A 45 7.42 -4.44 -4.28
N ILE A 46 7.84 -3.25 -4.69
CA ILE A 46 7.66 -2.74 -6.04
C ILE A 46 9.00 -2.19 -6.54
N ASP A 47 9.16 -2.09 -7.87
CA ASP A 47 10.37 -1.51 -8.46
C ASP A 47 10.43 -0.01 -8.27
N GLY A 48 9.31 0.65 -8.39
CA GLY A 48 9.22 2.09 -8.24
C GLY A 48 7.86 2.61 -8.65
N PHE A 49 7.73 3.92 -8.65
CA PHE A 49 6.49 4.57 -9.09
C PHE A 49 6.80 5.94 -9.65
N ALA A 50 5.87 6.47 -10.45
CA ALA A 50 5.95 7.82 -10.99
C ALA A 50 4.56 8.45 -10.96
N VAL A 51 4.53 9.76 -10.75
CA VAL A 51 3.30 10.54 -10.82
C VAL A 51 3.40 11.42 -12.06
N ARG A 52 2.39 11.33 -12.92
CA ARG A 52 2.29 12.17 -14.11
C ARG A 52 1.13 13.12 -13.96
N SER A 53 1.34 14.36 -14.39
CA SER A 53 0.29 15.38 -14.38
C SER A 53 0.09 15.85 -15.83
N GLU A 54 -1.10 15.65 -16.35
CA GLU A 54 -1.43 16.04 -17.71
C GLU A 54 -2.87 16.56 -17.74
N ALA A 55 -3.06 17.75 -18.31
CA ALA A 55 -4.38 18.38 -18.45
C ALA A 55 -5.16 18.45 -17.13
N GLY A 56 -4.47 18.74 -16.01
CA GLY A 56 -5.09 18.84 -14.70
C GLY A 56 -5.39 17.51 -14.02
N LYS A 57 -5.06 16.39 -14.67
CA LYS A 57 -5.22 15.06 -14.10
C LYS A 57 -3.89 14.54 -13.57
N HIS A 58 -3.94 13.88 -12.42
CA HIS A 58 -2.77 13.26 -11.82
C HIS A 58 -2.94 11.75 -11.88
N GLU A 59 -1.94 11.08 -12.45
CA GLU A 59 -1.95 9.64 -12.63
C GLU A 59 -0.73 9.06 -11.93
N LEU A 60 -0.95 7.99 -11.16
CA LEU A 60 0.12 7.23 -10.50
C LEU A 60 0.38 5.97 -11.32
N GLU A 61 1.64 5.76 -11.67
CA GLU A 61 2.08 4.52 -12.32
C GLU A 61 3.00 3.78 -11.36
N ILE A 62 2.72 2.50 -11.14
CA ILE A 62 3.51 1.65 -10.24
C ILE A 62 4.19 0.58 -11.08
N GLY A 63 5.52 0.51 -10.99
CA GLY A 63 6.29 -0.57 -11.61
C GLY A 63 6.27 -1.81 -10.72
N LEU A 64 5.68 -2.88 -11.22
CA LEU A 64 5.54 -4.12 -10.49
C LEU A 64 6.84 -4.91 -10.49
N LYS A 65 7.08 -5.67 -9.43
CA LYS A 65 8.33 -6.39 -9.23
C LYS A 65 8.09 -7.88 -9.23
N TYR A 66 8.93 -8.60 -9.97
CA TYR A 66 8.87 -10.05 -10.09
C TYR A 66 10.22 -10.65 -9.75
N TYR A 67 10.20 -11.85 -9.20
CA TYR A 67 11.40 -12.61 -8.94
C TYR A 67 11.19 -14.06 -9.37
N ALA A 68 12.07 -14.58 -10.22
CA ALA A 68 11.97 -15.96 -10.74
C ALA A 68 10.59 -16.24 -11.35
N GLY A 69 10.02 -15.28 -12.08
CA GLY A 69 8.73 -15.40 -12.75
C GLY A 69 7.50 -15.26 -11.85
N ARG A 70 7.70 -14.88 -10.59
CA ARG A 70 6.60 -14.71 -9.64
C ARG A 70 6.53 -13.30 -9.09
N PRO A 71 5.33 -12.76 -8.82
CA PRO A 71 5.22 -11.46 -8.16
C PRO A 71 5.90 -11.48 -6.80
N VAL A 72 6.60 -10.40 -6.47
CA VAL A 72 7.21 -10.26 -5.14
C VAL A 72 6.13 -10.11 -4.08
N ILE A 73 5.05 -9.37 -4.38
CA ILE A 73 3.90 -9.30 -3.48
C ILE A 73 3.09 -10.59 -3.61
N GLU A 74 3.07 -11.40 -2.56
CA GLU A 74 2.27 -12.62 -2.53
C GLU A 74 0.88 -12.35 -1.94
N ARG A 75 0.79 -11.37 -1.04
CA ARG A 75 -0.44 -11.05 -0.32
C ARG A 75 -0.55 -9.55 -0.16
N ILE A 76 -1.70 -8.99 -0.52
CA ILE A 76 -1.99 -7.58 -0.32
C ILE A 76 -3.49 -7.46 0.01
N GLU A 77 -3.80 -6.97 1.21
CA GLU A 77 -5.14 -6.97 1.76
C GLU A 77 -5.49 -5.64 2.40
N ARG A 78 -6.69 -5.15 2.09
CA ARG A 78 -7.25 -3.99 2.77
C ARG A 78 -7.67 -4.38 4.19
N VAL A 79 -7.36 -3.54 5.18
CA VAL A 79 -7.74 -3.76 6.57
C VAL A 79 -8.79 -2.74 6.99
N SER A 80 -8.41 -1.48 7.15
CA SER A 80 -9.36 -0.41 7.50
C SER A 80 -10.17 -0.02 6.26
N ARG A 81 -11.48 0.12 6.42
CA ARG A 81 -12.39 0.42 5.31
C ARG A 81 -13.29 1.60 5.70
N PRO A 82 -13.85 2.32 4.74
CA PRO A 82 -14.78 3.42 5.07
C PRO A 82 -15.94 3.01 5.96
N GLY A 83 -16.45 1.78 5.80
CA GLY A 83 -17.54 1.26 6.63
C GLY A 83 -17.10 0.69 7.97
N LEU A 84 -15.81 0.45 8.16
CA LEU A 84 -15.26 -0.11 9.40
C LEU A 84 -13.80 0.32 9.53
N ARG A 85 -13.56 1.46 10.18
CA ARG A 85 -12.21 1.97 10.40
C ARG A 85 -11.53 1.19 11.51
N ILE A 86 -10.27 0.81 11.26
CA ILE A 86 -9.47 0.04 12.19
C ILE A 86 -8.27 0.88 12.65
N TYR A 87 -8.29 1.28 13.92
CA TYR A 87 -7.22 2.04 14.55
C TYR A 87 -6.55 1.19 15.60
N ARG A 88 -5.23 1.30 15.71
CA ARG A 88 -4.46 0.57 16.73
C ARG A 88 -3.44 1.50 17.36
N GLY A 89 -3.32 1.45 18.66
CA GLY A 89 -2.26 2.13 19.39
C GLY A 89 -0.92 1.45 19.12
N ARG A 90 0.15 2.13 19.51
CA ARG A 90 1.53 1.66 19.31
C ARG A 90 1.75 0.20 19.69
N ASP A 91 1.23 -0.22 20.82
CA ASP A 91 1.47 -1.57 21.35
C ASP A 91 0.51 -2.62 20.77
N ALA A 92 -0.50 -2.19 20.02
CA ALA A 92 -1.54 -3.08 19.47
C ALA A 92 -1.47 -3.20 17.95
N ILE A 93 -0.47 -2.62 17.31
CA ILE A 93 -0.31 -2.73 15.85
C ILE A 93 0.08 -4.18 15.52
N PRO A 94 -0.68 -4.86 14.65
CA PRO A 94 -0.42 -6.27 14.37
C PRO A 94 0.86 -6.48 13.57
N GLN A 95 1.48 -7.63 13.78
CA GLN A 95 2.56 -8.11 12.92
C GLN A 95 1.96 -8.99 11.83
N VAL A 96 2.46 -8.83 10.59
CA VAL A 96 2.01 -9.63 9.46
C VAL A 96 2.98 -10.78 9.26
N MET A 97 2.47 -12.01 9.27
CA MET A 97 3.27 -13.22 9.09
C MET A 97 4.50 -13.25 10.01
N ASN A 98 4.29 -12.96 11.29
CA ASN A 98 5.34 -12.94 12.33
C ASN A 98 6.52 -12.02 11.98
N GLY A 99 6.24 -10.92 11.32
CA GLY A 99 7.25 -9.93 10.95
C GLY A 99 7.86 -10.13 9.56
N LEU A 100 7.46 -11.16 8.83
CA LEU A 100 7.93 -11.38 7.45
C LEU A 100 7.24 -10.44 6.47
N GLY A 101 6.01 -10.01 6.77
CA GLY A 101 5.31 -9.00 5.99
C GLY A 101 5.25 -7.68 6.75
N VAL A 102 4.49 -6.72 6.20
CA VAL A 102 4.31 -5.40 6.82
C VAL A 102 2.84 -5.02 6.86
N ALA A 103 2.48 -4.27 7.90
CA ALA A 103 1.23 -3.51 7.90
C ALA A 103 1.58 -2.07 7.54
N ILE A 104 0.81 -1.45 6.66
CA ILE A 104 0.99 -0.04 6.32
C ILE A 104 0.00 0.75 7.15
N VAL A 105 0.51 1.68 7.94
CA VAL A 105 -0.26 2.43 8.93
C VAL A 105 -0.16 3.92 8.64
N THR A 106 -1.28 4.63 8.65
CA THR A 106 -1.25 6.08 8.60
C THR A 106 -1.29 6.62 10.01
N THR A 107 -0.30 7.43 10.36
CA THR A 107 -0.09 7.97 11.70
C THR A 107 -0.04 9.49 11.65
N PRO A 108 -0.10 10.18 12.81
CA PRO A 108 0.10 11.63 12.83
C PRO A 108 1.45 12.08 12.26
N LYS A 109 2.42 11.17 12.19
CA LYS A 109 3.75 11.46 11.64
C LYS A 109 3.94 10.96 10.21
N GLY A 110 2.88 10.50 9.57
CA GLY A 110 2.88 10.06 8.18
C GLY A 110 2.53 8.59 8.00
N VAL A 111 2.55 8.15 6.76
CA VAL A 111 2.30 6.75 6.39
C VAL A 111 3.60 5.97 6.54
N MET A 112 3.55 4.86 7.24
CA MET A 112 4.75 4.07 7.54
C MET A 112 4.40 2.61 7.78
N THR A 113 5.43 1.77 7.92
CA THR A 113 5.23 0.37 8.28
C THR A 113 4.91 0.24 9.77
N ASP A 114 4.35 -0.90 10.14
CA ASP A 114 4.10 -1.25 11.54
C ASP A 114 5.39 -1.19 12.37
N ARG A 115 6.50 -1.68 11.82
CA ARG A 115 7.80 -1.68 12.49
C ARG A 115 8.26 -0.26 12.79
N LYS A 116 8.17 0.63 11.81
CA LYS A 116 8.57 2.02 11.99
C LYS A 116 7.65 2.74 12.96
N ALA A 117 6.34 2.48 12.91
CA ALA A 117 5.37 3.07 13.83
C ALA A 117 5.70 2.67 15.28
N ARG A 118 6.01 1.40 15.52
CA ARG A 118 6.40 0.94 16.85
C ARG A 118 7.70 1.60 17.33
N GLN A 119 8.69 1.73 16.46
CA GLN A 119 9.96 2.39 16.79
C GLN A 119 9.76 3.87 17.09
N THR A 120 8.89 4.52 16.35
CA THR A 120 8.61 5.96 16.51
C THR A 120 7.68 6.21 17.71
N GLY A 121 7.00 5.18 18.19
CA GLY A 121 6.11 5.27 19.34
C GLY A 121 4.73 5.83 19.01
N VAL A 122 4.24 5.59 17.80
CA VAL A 122 2.93 6.10 17.35
C VAL A 122 2.05 4.95 16.88
N GLY A 123 0.74 5.13 17.04
CA GLY A 123 -0.26 4.28 16.44
C GLY A 123 -1.03 5.02 15.38
N GLY A 124 -2.00 4.38 14.76
CA GLY A 124 -2.81 5.00 13.76
C GLY A 124 -3.78 4.02 13.10
N GLU A 125 -4.24 4.40 11.92
CA GLU A 125 -5.16 3.59 11.13
C GLU A 125 -4.37 2.56 10.33
N VAL A 126 -4.70 1.29 10.49
CA VAL A 126 -4.07 0.20 9.75
C VAL A 126 -4.74 0.09 8.39
N LEU A 127 -4.03 0.52 7.35
CA LEU A 127 -4.59 0.60 5.99
C LEU A 127 -4.66 -0.77 5.32
N CYS A 128 -3.56 -1.50 5.34
CA CYS A 128 -3.47 -2.77 4.63
C CYS A 128 -2.34 -3.64 5.17
N TYR A 129 -2.38 -4.92 4.80
CA TYR A 129 -1.29 -5.86 5.03
C TYR A 129 -0.65 -6.20 3.69
N VAL A 130 0.68 -6.33 3.67
CA VAL A 130 1.45 -6.72 2.49
C VAL A 130 2.49 -7.76 2.89
N ALA A 131 2.58 -8.79 2.10
CA ALA A 131 3.58 -9.82 2.30
C ALA A 131 4.03 -10.44 0.98
#